data_f8fd0fe4fe2da0592ba56088c043b3b8
#
_entry.id   f8fd0fe4fe2da0592ba56088c043b3b8
#
_cell.length_a   1.000
_cell.length_b   1.000
_cell.length_c   1.000
_cell.angle_alpha   90.00
_cell.angle_beta   90.00
_cell.angle_gamma   90.00
#
_symmetry.space_group_name_H-M   'P 1'
#
loop_
_entity.id
_entity.type
_entity.pdbx_description
1 polymer ?
#
loop_
_entity_poly.entity_id
_entity_poly.type
_entity_poly.pdbx_seq_one_letter_code
_entity_poly.pdbx_strand_id
1 'polypeptide(L)'
;MSAFNAVHPEHKFRIVSPDVGGGFGSKINVYAEDVVVCYASKKIGRPVKWVAERSESFMSDNHGRDHVTHAELALNSDSKIIGLKVDTIANLGAYSLVLAAVTPTFLYAPLLLGIYDIPTACCTVKGVYTNTAPTDAYRGAGRPEATYVIERIVTEAAKEIGMDQAEFRKKNFIKKFPHQQCLVHNIDSGDYDAHLDKAI
;
A
#
# COMPACT_ATOMS: atom_id res chain seq x y z
N MET A 1 -17.30 -4.63 13.63
CA MET A 1 -18.22 -4.85 14.80
C MET A 1 -19.52 -4.04 14.67
N SER A 2 -19.49 -2.74 14.31
CA SER A 2 -20.73 -1.92 14.24
C SER A 2 -21.81 -2.48 13.30
N ALA A 3 -21.46 -3.05 12.14
CA ALA A 3 -22.40 -3.61 11.20
C ALA A 3 -23.16 -4.83 11.78
N PHE A 4 -22.51 -5.64 12.59
CA PHE A 4 -23.13 -6.79 13.22
C PHE A 4 -24.03 -6.41 14.40
N ASN A 5 -23.81 -5.26 15.04
CA ASN A 5 -24.67 -4.78 16.13
C ASN A 5 -26.12 -4.55 15.69
N ALA A 6 -26.34 -4.28 14.39
CA ALA A 6 -27.69 -4.21 13.83
C ALA A 6 -28.42 -5.57 13.82
N VAL A 7 -27.67 -6.67 13.85
CA VAL A 7 -28.22 -8.04 13.89
C VAL A 7 -28.33 -8.54 15.31
N HIS A 8 -27.26 -8.41 16.11
CA HIS A 8 -27.20 -8.82 17.50
C HIS A 8 -26.24 -7.94 18.31
N PRO A 9 -26.45 -7.78 19.62
CA PRO A 9 -25.47 -7.16 20.52
C PRO A 9 -24.12 -7.91 20.49
N GLU A 10 -23.01 -7.18 20.57
CA GLU A 10 -21.65 -7.74 20.47
C GLU A 10 -21.39 -8.91 21.42
N HIS A 11 -21.86 -8.81 22.67
CA HIS A 11 -21.68 -9.85 23.69
C HIS A 11 -22.40 -11.18 23.37
N LYS A 12 -23.25 -11.21 22.35
CA LYS A 12 -23.94 -12.41 21.86
C LYS A 12 -23.29 -13.04 20.63
N PHE A 13 -22.19 -12.44 20.13
CA PHE A 13 -21.43 -13.02 19.04
C PHE A 13 -20.23 -13.80 19.54
N ARG A 14 -19.99 -14.94 18.92
CA ARG A 14 -18.72 -15.65 18.98
C ARG A 14 -18.18 -15.81 17.57
N ILE A 15 -17.06 -15.17 17.29
CA ILE A 15 -16.35 -15.29 16.01
C ILE A 15 -15.28 -16.36 16.18
N VAL A 16 -15.28 -17.33 15.29
CA VAL A 16 -14.29 -18.42 15.27
C VAL A 16 -13.57 -18.37 13.93
N SER A 17 -12.25 -18.23 13.98
CA SER A 17 -11.39 -18.33 12.81
C SER A 17 -10.64 -19.64 12.86
N PRO A 18 -11.01 -20.63 12.05
CA PRO A 18 -10.24 -21.88 11.90
C PRO A 18 -8.97 -21.63 11.09
N ASP A 19 -8.34 -22.69 10.58
CA ASP A 19 -7.22 -22.58 9.65
C ASP A 19 -7.62 -21.80 8.40
N VAL A 20 -6.93 -20.66 8.16
CA VAL A 20 -7.22 -19.74 7.07
C VAL A 20 -6.00 -19.60 6.19
N GLY A 21 -6.19 -19.68 4.87
CA GLY A 21 -5.12 -19.55 3.88
C GLY A 21 -4.57 -18.13 3.66
N GLY A 22 -4.95 -17.18 4.51
CA GLY A 22 -4.53 -15.79 4.48
C GLY A 22 -5.68 -14.80 4.25
N GLY A 23 -5.42 -13.52 4.55
CA GLY A 23 -6.38 -12.42 4.39
C GLY A 23 -6.01 -11.46 3.27
N PHE A 24 -4.70 -11.20 3.09
CA PHE A 24 -4.08 -10.38 2.06
C PHE A 24 -4.66 -8.96 1.90
N GLY A 25 -5.37 -8.46 2.92
CA GLY A 25 -6.09 -7.18 2.90
C GLY A 25 -7.58 -7.34 2.61
N SER A 26 -7.98 -8.17 1.66
CA SER A 26 -9.39 -8.37 1.28
C SER A 26 -10.28 -8.76 2.47
N LYS A 27 -9.78 -9.56 3.40
CA LYS A 27 -10.55 -10.01 4.58
C LYS A 27 -10.53 -9.05 5.78
N ILE A 28 -10.03 -7.83 5.63
CA ILE A 28 -10.06 -6.82 6.71
C ILE A 28 -11.47 -6.25 6.85
N ASN A 29 -12.14 -6.01 5.73
CA ASN A 29 -13.45 -5.38 5.70
C ASN A 29 -14.56 -6.37 5.99
N VAL A 30 -15.69 -5.85 6.49
CA VAL A 30 -16.94 -6.59 6.61
C VAL A 30 -17.73 -6.39 5.33
N TYR A 31 -18.06 -7.48 4.68
CA TYR A 31 -18.85 -7.48 3.45
C TYR A 31 -20.35 -7.65 3.74
N ALA A 32 -21.16 -7.30 2.78
CA ALA A 32 -22.62 -7.42 2.91
C ALA A 32 -23.05 -8.85 3.22
N GLU A 33 -22.39 -9.83 2.62
CA GLU A 33 -22.64 -11.26 2.79
C GLU A 33 -22.47 -11.71 4.25
N ASP A 34 -21.44 -11.21 4.94
CA ASP A 34 -21.19 -11.54 6.34
C ASP A 34 -22.39 -11.15 7.23
N VAL A 35 -22.93 -9.94 6.99
CA VAL A 35 -24.08 -9.43 7.75
C VAL A 35 -25.35 -10.15 7.36
N VAL A 36 -25.56 -10.39 6.06
CA VAL A 36 -26.77 -11.06 5.54
C VAL A 36 -26.87 -12.50 6.05
N VAL A 37 -25.77 -13.25 6.07
CA VAL A 37 -25.75 -14.62 6.60
C VAL A 37 -26.11 -14.66 8.08
N CYS A 38 -25.56 -13.74 8.89
CA CYS A 38 -25.91 -13.63 10.31
C CYS A 38 -27.39 -13.26 10.51
N TYR A 39 -27.89 -12.29 9.75
CA TYR A 39 -29.31 -11.88 9.79
C TYR A 39 -30.25 -13.03 9.39
N ALA A 40 -29.94 -13.70 8.29
CA ALA A 40 -30.73 -14.83 7.80
C ALA A 40 -30.80 -15.96 8.84
N SER A 41 -29.65 -16.35 9.41
CA SER A 41 -29.58 -17.37 10.45
C SER A 41 -30.45 -17.02 11.66
N LYS A 42 -30.41 -15.76 12.12
CA LYS A 42 -31.26 -15.27 13.20
C LYS A 42 -32.75 -15.36 12.84
N LYS A 43 -33.10 -14.95 11.61
CA LYS A 43 -34.49 -14.88 11.16
C LYS A 43 -35.14 -16.24 11.01
N ILE A 44 -34.41 -17.23 10.49
CA ILE A 44 -34.94 -18.58 10.24
C ILE A 44 -34.70 -19.55 11.38
N GLY A 45 -33.86 -19.18 12.39
CA GLY A 45 -33.51 -20.02 13.53
C GLY A 45 -32.66 -21.25 13.15
N ARG A 46 -31.90 -21.20 12.07
CA ARG A 46 -31.08 -22.30 11.55
C ARG A 46 -29.72 -21.80 11.10
N PRO A 47 -28.67 -22.66 11.10
CA PRO A 47 -27.39 -22.33 10.49
C PRO A 47 -27.52 -21.95 9.03
N VAL A 48 -26.80 -20.91 8.61
CA VAL A 48 -26.70 -20.46 7.23
C VAL A 48 -25.23 -20.43 6.83
N LYS A 49 -24.93 -20.95 5.66
CA LYS A 49 -23.58 -20.94 5.07
C LYS A 49 -23.60 -20.23 3.74
N TRP A 50 -22.57 -19.43 3.50
CA TRP A 50 -22.28 -18.85 2.20
C TRP A 50 -20.81 -19.11 1.83
N VAL A 51 -20.54 -19.34 0.58
CA VAL A 51 -19.20 -19.54 0.02
C VAL A 51 -19.15 -18.80 -1.30
N ALA A 52 -18.32 -17.75 -1.38
CA ALA A 52 -18.14 -17.00 -2.60
C ALA A 52 -17.47 -17.83 -3.69
N GLU A 53 -17.96 -17.74 -4.89
CA GLU A 53 -17.25 -18.14 -6.09
C GLU A 53 -16.20 -17.08 -6.45
N ARG A 54 -15.25 -17.43 -7.31
CA ARG A 54 -14.20 -16.51 -7.74
C ARG A 54 -14.75 -15.26 -8.43
N SER A 55 -15.76 -15.43 -9.27
CA SER A 55 -16.44 -14.34 -9.98
C SER A 55 -17.17 -13.40 -9.03
N GLU A 56 -17.81 -13.92 -8.00
CA GLU A 56 -18.46 -13.12 -6.95
C GLU A 56 -17.44 -12.28 -6.21
N SER A 57 -16.30 -12.87 -5.78
CA SER A 57 -15.23 -12.14 -5.11
C SER A 57 -14.67 -11.00 -5.98
N PHE A 58 -14.49 -11.20 -7.29
CA PHE A 58 -14.04 -10.14 -8.18
C PHE A 58 -15.05 -8.98 -8.33
N MET A 59 -16.34 -9.25 -8.16
CA MET A 59 -17.38 -8.23 -8.26
C MET A 59 -17.66 -7.51 -6.95
N SER A 60 -17.46 -8.16 -5.80
CA SER A 60 -17.88 -7.64 -4.49
C SER A 60 -16.74 -7.21 -3.57
N ASP A 61 -15.54 -7.79 -3.72
CA ASP A 61 -14.41 -7.46 -2.87
C ASP A 61 -13.87 -6.05 -3.17
N ASN A 62 -13.25 -5.43 -2.17
CA ASN A 62 -12.50 -4.20 -2.38
C ASN A 62 -11.26 -4.46 -3.25
N HIS A 63 -10.90 -3.46 -4.03
CA HIS A 63 -9.69 -3.46 -4.85
C HIS A 63 -8.53 -2.75 -4.16
N GLY A 64 -7.32 -2.90 -4.68
CA GLY A 64 -6.14 -2.17 -4.23
C GLY A 64 -5.47 -1.45 -5.38
N ARG A 65 -4.63 -0.47 -5.04
CA ARG A 65 -3.64 0.15 -5.95
C ARG A 65 -4.23 0.85 -7.16
N ASP A 66 -4.81 2.02 -6.92
CA ASP A 66 -5.27 2.89 -7.99
C ASP A 66 -4.77 4.32 -7.74
N HIS A 67 -3.54 4.58 -8.21
CA HIS A 67 -2.86 5.86 -8.09
C HIS A 67 -2.49 6.41 -9.46
N VAL A 68 -2.71 7.71 -9.64
CA VAL A 68 -2.09 8.50 -10.70
C VAL A 68 -1.03 9.38 -10.05
N THR A 69 0.24 9.15 -10.39
CA THR A 69 1.36 9.76 -9.71
C THR A 69 2.25 10.51 -10.71
N HIS A 70 2.54 11.78 -10.38
CA HIS A 70 3.58 12.57 -11.01
C HIS A 70 4.77 12.64 -10.05
N ALA A 71 5.96 12.32 -10.54
CA ALA A 71 7.19 12.34 -9.75
C ALA A 71 8.30 13.09 -10.45
N GLU A 72 9.04 13.89 -9.69
CA GLU A 72 10.18 14.67 -10.15
C GLU A 72 11.40 14.32 -9.28
N LEU A 73 12.54 14.01 -9.90
CA LEU A 73 13.79 13.72 -9.23
C LEU A 73 14.84 14.77 -9.59
N ALA A 74 15.44 15.38 -8.58
CA ALA A 74 16.51 16.35 -8.76
C ALA A 74 17.87 15.71 -8.53
N LEU A 75 18.80 15.93 -9.46
CA LEU A 75 20.18 15.46 -9.39
C LEU A 75 21.13 16.65 -9.39
N ASN A 76 22.29 16.48 -8.72
CA ASN A 76 23.40 17.41 -8.88
C ASN A 76 24.33 16.98 -10.05
N SER A 77 25.38 17.79 -10.32
CA SER A 77 26.38 17.50 -11.37
C SER A 77 27.10 16.16 -11.22
N ASP A 78 27.14 15.63 -10.01
CA ASP A 78 27.77 14.34 -9.71
C ASP A 78 26.77 13.17 -9.78
N SER A 79 25.59 13.39 -10.32
CA SER A 79 24.52 12.37 -10.39
C SER A 79 24.06 11.87 -9.02
N LYS A 80 24.19 12.69 -7.96
CA LYS A 80 23.59 12.43 -6.66
C LYS A 80 22.18 12.94 -6.61
N ILE A 81 21.26 12.16 -6.05
CA ILE A 81 19.89 12.59 -5.81
C ILE A 81 19.91 13.63 -4.68
N ILE A 82 19.38 14.81 -4.97
CA ILE A 82 19.28 15.93 -4.01
C ILE A 82 17.84 16.24 -3.62
N GLY A 83 16.86 15.71 -4.36
CA GLY A 83 15.46 15.91 -4.02
C GLY A 83 14.51 14.99 -4.77
N LEU A 84 13.38 14.72 -4.13
CA LEU A 84 12.25 13.98 -4.71
C LEU A 84 10.97 14.75 -4.45
N LYS A 85 10.18 14.99 -5.49
CA LYS A 85 8.82 15.52 -5.36
C LYS A 85 7.83 14.53 -5.96
N VAL A 86 6.76 14.25 -5.24
CA VAL A 86 5.73 13.31 -5.65
C VAL A 86 4.35 13.90 -5.39
N ASP A 87 3.54 13.99 -6.44
CA ASP A 87 2.14 14.38 -6.37
C ASP A 87 1.28 13.20 -6.82
N THR A 88 0.45 12.68 -5.91
CA THR A 88 -0.37 11.50 -6.15
C THR A 88 -1.85 11.80 -6.00
N ILE A 89 -2.64 11.40 -6.99
CA ILE A 89 -4.09 11.27 -6.89
C ILE A 89 -4.40 9.81 -6.61
N ALA A 90 -5.00 9.54 -5.46
CA ALA A 90 -5.38 8.19 -5.04
C ALA A 90 -6.88 8.01 -5.14
N ASN A 91 -7.32 7.05 -5.94
CA ASN A 91 -8.73 6.67 -6.01
C ASN A 91 -9.14 5.93 -4.73
N LEU A 92 -10.21 6.39 -4.09
CA LEU A 92 -10.83 5.74 -2.91
C LEU A 92 -12.05 4.90 -3.30
N GLY A 93 -12.46 4.95 -4.57
CA GLY A 93 -13.69 4.32 -5.05
C GLY A 93 -14.96 5.04 -4.61
N ALA A 94 -16.09 4.34 -4.58
CA ALA A 94 -17.39 4.95 -4.35
C ALA A 94 -17.61 5.36 -2.88
N TYR A 95 -16.92 4.73 -1.94
CA TYR A 95 -16.98 5.04 -0.50
C TYR A 95 -15.71 4.58 0.22
N SER A 96 -15.42 5.21 1.35
CA SER A 96 -14.23 4.89 2.15
C SER A 96 -14.42 3.62 2.97
N LEU A 97 -13.47 2.72 2.86
CA LEU A 97 -13.32 1.57 3.74
C LEU A 97 -12.33 1.87 4.88
N VAL A 98 -11.99 0.87 5.69
CA VAL A 98 -11.22 1.04 6.94
C VAL A 98 -9.85 1.66 6.72
N LEU A 99 -9.10 1.20 5.71
CA LEU A 99 -7.74 1.65 5.41
C LEU A 99 -7.63 2.44 4.11
N ALA A 100 -8.76 2.77 3.48
CA ALA A 100 -8.78 3.43 2.17
C ALA A 100 -7.94 4.72 2.14
N ALA A 101 -8.08 5.60 3.13
CA ALA A 101 -7.30 6.82 3.23
C ALA A 101 -5.89 6.61 3.82
N VAL A 102 -5.71 5.59 4.66
CA VAL A 102 -4.43 5.30 5.34
C VAL A 102 -3.42 4.71 4.36
N THR A 103 -3.88 3.88 3.43
CA THR A 103 -3.01 3.22 2.43
C THR A 103 -2.23 4.22 1.59
N PRO A 104 -2.84 5.22 0.92
CA PRO A 104 -2.08 6.16 0.10
C PRO A 104 -1.36 7.25 0.90
N THR A 105 -1.62 7.39 2.18
CA THR A 105 -0.97 8.39 3.03
C THR A 105 0.10 7.76 3.93
N PHE A 106 -0.26 7.21 5.08
CA PHE A 106 0.70 6.70 6.07
C PHE A 106 1.45 5.44 5.64
N LEU A 107 0.89 4.65 4.73
CA LEU A 107 1.51 3.40 4.28
C LEU A 107 2.21 3.52 2.92
N TYR A 108 2.17 4.68 2.30
CA TYR A 108 2.79 4.98 1.01
C TYR A 108 3.80 6.14 1.11
N ALA A 109 3.34 7.35 1.44
CA ALA A 109 4.16 8.55 1.36
C ALA A 109 5.47 8.48 2.18
N PRO A 110 5.48 7.99 3.43
CA PRO A 110 6.72 7.88 4.21
C PRO A 110 7.75 6.91 3.64
N LEU A 111 7.34 5.99 2.77
CA LEU A 111 8.17 4.93 2.22
C LEU A 111 8.78 5.26 0.84
N LEU A 112 8.43 6.42 0.27
CA LEU A 112 8.85 6.84 -1.07
C LEU A 112 10.37 6.97 -1.25
N LEU A 113 11.14 7.12 -0.17
CA LEU A 113 12.59 7.26 -0.27
C LEU A 113 13.30 5.91 -0.42
N GLY A 114 12.62 4.80 -0.11
CA GLY A 114 13.19 3.46 -0.21
C GLY A 114 14.51 3.35 0.56
N ILE A 115 15.54 2.88 -0.13
CA ILE A 115 16.88 2.67 0.41
C ILE A 115 17.86 3.77 -0.02
N TYR A 116 17.35 4.87 -0.60
CA TYR A 116 18.19 5.94 -1.14
C TYR A 116 18.40 7.08 -0.14
N ASP A 117 19.60 7.64 -0.20
CA ASP A 117 20.02 8.83 0.57
C ASP A 117 19.51 10.08 -0.15
N ILE A 118 18.27 10.46 0.13
CA ILE A 118 17.60 11.62 -0.45
C ILE A 118 17.42 12.68 0.64
N PRO A 119 18.14 13.80 0.57
CA PRO A 119 18.15 14.79 1.66
C PRO A 119 16.86 15.63 1.72
N THR A 120 16.13 15.73 0.63
CA THR A 120 14.89 16.56 0.57
C THR A 120 13.81 15.83 -0.18
N ALA A 121 12.62 15.78 0.40
CA ALA A 121 11.45 15.22 -0.27
C ALA A 121 10.18 15.99 0.05
N CYS A 122 9.27 16.06 -0.93
CA CYS A 122 7.94 16.56 -0.78
C CYS A 122 6.96 15.57 -1.39
N CYS A 123 5.94 15.19 -0.64
CA CYS A 123 4.87 14.32 -1.14
C CYS A 123 3.51 14.92 -0.84
N THR A 124 2.70 15.08 -1.89
CA THR A 124 1.30 15.47 -1.77
C THR A 124 0.42 14.30 -2.20
N VAL A 125 -0.54 13.93 -1.36
CA VAL A 125 -1.52 12.90 -1.69
C VAL A 125 -2.92 13.50 -1.63
N LYS A 126 -3.67 13.35 -2.72
CA LYS A 126 -5.06 13.76 -2.84
C LYS A 126 -5.94 12.53 -3.04
N GLY A 127 -6.72 12.17 -2.02
CA GLY A 127 -7.75 11.13 -2.13
C GLY A 127 -8.96 11.67 -2.89
N VAL A 128 -9.48 10.89 -3.84
CA VAL A 128 -10.67 11.24 -4.62
C VAL A 128 -11.68 10.09 -4.60
N TYR A 129 -12.95 10.43 -4.47
CA TYR A 129 -14.05 9.48 -4.65
C TYR A 129 -14.41 9.38 -6.12
N THR A 130 -14.75 8.17 -6.54
CA THR A 130 -15.18 7.86 -7.91
C THR A 130 -16.35 6.88 -7.87
N ASN A 131 -16.90 6.54 -9.02
CA ASN A 131 -17.96 5.53 -9.13
C ASN A 131 -17.43 4.11 -9.40
N THR A 132 -16.17 3.83 -9.02
CA THR A 132 -15.56 2.51 -9.13
C THR A 132 -15.69 1.70 -7.84
N ALA A 133 -15.26 0.44 -7.87
CA ALA A 133 -15.15 -0.36 -6.65
C ALA A 133 -14.29 0.37 -5.60
N PRO A 134 -14.62 0.27 -4.30
CA PRO A 134 -13.80 0.85 -3.24
C PRO A 134 -12.39 0.28 -3.26
N THR A 135 -11.40 1.16 -3.04
CA THR A 135 -10.01 0.73 -2.85
C THR A 135 -9.66 0.70 -1.37
N ASP A 136 -8.93 -0.33 -0.97
CA ASP A 136 -8.44 -0.46 0.40
C ASP A 136 -7.12 -1.23 0.40
N ALA A 137 -6.71 -1.69 1.57
CA ALA A 137 -5.48 -2.45 1.72
C ALA A 137 -5.51 -3.74 0.89
N TYR A 138 -4.50 -3.90 0.06
CA TYR A 138 -4.13 -5.16 -0.55
C TYR A 138 -2.65 -5.43 -0.25
N ARG A 139 -2.26 -6.68 -0.16
CA ARG A 139 -0.93 -7.20 0.21
C ARG A 139 0.21 -6.19 -0.01
N GLY A 140 0.79 -5.68 1.09
CA GLY A 140 1.78 -4.60 1.08
C GLY A 140 1.21 -3.20 1.35
N ALA A 141 -0.05 -2.92 0.98
CA ALA A 141 -0.82 -1.72 1.38
C ALA A 141 0.01 -0.43 1.32
N GLY A 142 0.20 0.14 0.14
CA GLY A 142 0.98 1.37 -0.08
C GLY A 142 2.48 1.14 -0.30
N ARG A 143 3.07 0.09 0.28
CA ARG A 143 4.50 -0.24 0.11
C ARG A 143 4.86 -0.61 -1.33
N PRO A 144 4.09 -1.47 -2.02
CA PRO A 144 4.36 -1.76 -3.43
C PRO A 144 4.28 -0.54 -4.33
N GLU A 145 3.32 0.35 -4.06
CA GLU A 145 3.13 1.59 -4.80
C GLU A 145 4.32 2.53 -4.60
N ALA A 146 4.79 2.68 -3.36
CA ALA A 146 5.97 3.49 -3.04
C ALA A 146 7.24 2.93 -3.72
N THR A 147 7.45 1.63 -3.62
CA THR A 147 8.58 0.95 -4.25
C THR A 147 8.54 1.11 -5.77
N TYR A 148 7.37 0.96 -6.38
CA TYR A 148 7.22 1.15 -7.82
C TYR A 148 7.61 2.57 -8.25
N VAL A 149 7.13 3.60 -7.54
CA VAL A 149 7.41 5.00 -7.88
C VAL A 149 8.90 5.30 -7.79
N ILE A 150 9.55 4.97 -6.66
CA ILE A 150 10.97 5.29 -6.47
C ILE A 150 11.86 4.49 -7.43
N GLU A 151 11.61 3.21 -7.62
CA GLU A 151 12.44 2.38 -8.49
C GLU A 151 12.26 2.73 -9.98
N ARG A 152 11.05 3.12 -10.39
CA ARG A 152 10.82 3.61 -11.76
C ARG A 152 11.54 4.92 -12.02
N ILE A 153 11.40 5.92 -11.14
CA ILE A 153 12.02 7.23 -11.38
C ILE A 153 13.56 7.14 -11.32
N VAL A 154 14.10 6.29 -10.45
CA VAL A 154 15.54 6.00 -10.39
C VAL A 154 16.03 5.34 -11.69
N THR A 155 15.25 4.40 -12.25
CA THR A 155 15.55 3.79 -13.53
C THR A 155 15.52 4.80 -14.69
N GLU A 156 14.50 5.64 -14.75
CA GLU A 156 14.40 6.66 -15.81
C GLU A 156 15.51 7.72 -15.67
N ALA A 157 15.84 8.14 -14.45
CA ALA A 157 16.94 9.06 -14.20
C ALA A 157 18.29 8.51 -14.68
N ALA A 158 18.59 7.24 -14.40
CA ALA A 158 19.80 6.59 -14.87
C ALA A 158 19.90 6.58 -16.39
N LYS A 159 18.80 6.28 -17.09
CA LYS A 159 18.72 6.31 -18.55
C LYS A 159 18.93 7.73 -19.11
N GLU A 160 18.26 8.73 -18.52
CA GLU A 160 18.32 10.12 -18.94
C GLU A 160 19.76 10.66 -18.93
N ILE A 161 20.54 10.31 -17.90
CA ILE A 161 21.93 10.72 -17.76
C ILE A 161 22.94 9.76 -18.40
N GLY A 162 22.48 8.68 -19.05
CA GLY A 162 23.35 7.69 -19.71
C GLY A 162 24.22 6.86 -18.76
N MET A 163 23.79 6.69 -17.50
CA MET A 163 24.51 5.90 -16.49
C MET A 163 23.91 4.49 -16.35
N ASP A 164 24.77 3.50 -16.07
CA ASP A 164 24.31 2.16 -15.71
C ASP A 164 23.38 2.20 -14.50
N GLN A 165 22.30 1.44 -14.54
CA GLN A 165 21.26 1.49 -13.50
C GLN A 165 21.76 0.97 -12.14
N ALA A 166 22.67 -0.01 -12.12
CA ALA A 166 23.23 -0.53 -10.89
C ALA A 166 24.24 0.47 -10.29
N GLU A 167 25.07 1.09 -11.14
CA GLU A 167 26.01 2.14 -10.71
C GLU A 167 25.27 3.36 -10.15
N PHE A 168 24.20 3.81 -10.80
CA PHE A 168 23.39 4.92 -10.31
C PHE A 168 22.76 4.61 -8.94
N ARG A 169 22.25 3.40 -8.75
CA ARG A 169 21.71 2.94 -7.47
C ARG A 169 22.77 2.91 -6.38
N LYS A 170 23.92 2.25 -6.61
CA LYS A 170 25.04 2.21 -5.69
C LYS A 170 25.51 3.60 -5.25
N LYS A 171 25.58 4.52 -6.20
CA LYS A 171 25.96 5.90 -5.94
C LYS A 171 25.00 6.59 -4.95
N ASN A 172 23.73 6.24 -4.96
CA ASN A 172 22.67 6.91 -4.21
C ASN A 172 22.13 6.12 -3.02
N PHE A 173 22.65 4.92 -2.72
CA PHE A 173 22.25 4.18 -1.53
C PHE A 173 22.67 4.87 -0.24
N ILE A 174 21.89 4.64 0.81
CA ILE A 174 22.28 4.93 2.20
C ILE A 174 23.52 4.10 2.53
N LYS A 175 24.58 4.74 3.05
CA LYS A 175 25.86 4.12 3.35
C LYS A 175 26.21 4.11 4.84
N LYS A 176 25.54 4.93 5.64
CA LYS A 176 25.81 5.06 7.07
C LYS A 176 24.54 4.80 7.85
N PHE A 177 24.66 4.04 8.91
CA PHE A 177 23.55 3.63 9.77
C PHE A 177 23.84 3.94 11.24
N PRO A 178 22.81 4.23 12.06
CA PRO A 178 21.45 4.47 11.63
C PRO A 178 21.33 5.71 10.75
N HIS A 179 20.40 5.71 9.78
CA HIS A 179 20.14 6.81 8.86
C HIS A 179 18.73 7.35 9.03
N GLN A 180 18.62 8.60 9.47
CA GLN A 180 17.33 9.29 9.54
C GLN A 180 16.98 9.88 8.18
N GLN A 181 15.95 9.37 7.56
CA GLN A 181 15.43 9.91 6.30
C GLN A 181 14.72 11.25 6.53
N CYS A 182 14.68 12.10 5.52
CA CYS A 182 14.02 13.42 5.60
C CYS A 182 12.48 13.34 5.73
N LEU A 183 11.89 12.18 5.44
CA LEU A 183 10.50 11.89 5.81
C LEU A 183 10.44 11.31 7.23
N VAL A 184 9.81 10.15 7.44
CA VAL A 184 9.49 9.66 8.78
C VAL A 184 10.45 8.57 9.27
N HIS A 185 11.02 7.78 8.35
CA HIS A 185 11.71 6.55 8.73
C HIS A 185 13.15 6.77 9.17
N ASN A 186 13.55 5.99 10.17
CA ASN A 186 14.93 5.77 10.53
C ASN A 186 15.34 4.35 10.11
N ILE A 187 16.35 4.27 9.24
CA ILE A 187 16.90 3.00 8.75
C ILE A 187 18.03 2.59 9.68
N ASP A 188 17.84 1.50 10.38
CA ASP A 188 18.74 1.07 11.46
C ASP A 188 20.02 0.41 10.96
N SER A 189 19.95 -0.37 9.88
CA SER A 189 21.05 -1.17 9.36
C SER A 189 20.87 -1.55 7.89
N GLY A 190 21.94 -1.97 7.24
CA GLY A 190 21.93 -2.51 5.88
C GLY A 190 23.30 -2.55 5.24
N ASP A 191 23.43 -3.34 4.17
CA ASP A 191 24.55 -3.33 3.23
C ASP A 191 23.98 -3.49 1.82
N TYR A 192 23.52 -2.36 1.27
CA TYR A 192 22.82 -2.35 0.00
C TYR A 192 23.73 -2.59 -1.20
N ASP A 193 25.01 -2.21 -1.07
CA ASP A 193 26.01 -2.48 -2.12
C ASP A 193 26.28 -3.98 -2.24
N ALA A 194 26.61 -4.64 -1.14
CA ALA A 194 26.87 -6.08 -1.15
C ALA A 194 25.63 -6.89 -1.59
N HIS A 195 24.42 -6.40 -1.23
CA HIS A 195 23.20 -7.03 -1.64
C HIS A 195 22.98 -6.94 -3.16
N LEU A 196 23.22 -5.75 -3.75
CA LEU A 196 23.12 -5.56 -5.19
C LEU A 196 24.20 -6.34 -5.94
N ASP A 197 25.47 -6.32 -5.45
CA ASP A 197 26.57 -7.08 -6.07
C ASP A 197 26.29 -8.58 -6.12
N LYS A 198 25.56 -9.10 -5.16
CA LYS A 198 25.17 -10.51 -5.14
C LYS A 198 24.04 -10.83 -6.12
N ALA A 199 23.28 -9.83 -6.53
CA ALA A 199 22.15 -9.98 -7.46
C ALA A 199 22.56 -9.84 -8.93
N ILE A 200 23.70 -9.18 -9.23
CA ILE A 200 24.31 -9.01 -10.54
C ILE A 200 25.19 -10.22 -10.86
#